data_4b478b3eccfaf5466769a2b6604f8653
#
_entry.id   4b478b3eccfaf5466769a2b6604f8653
#
_cell.length_a   1.000
_cell.length_b   1.000
_cell.length_c   1.000
_cell.angle_alpha   90.00
_cell.angle_beta   90.00
_cell.angle_gamma   90.00
#
_symmetry.space_group_name_H-M   'P 1'
#
loop_
_entity.id
_entity.type
_entity.pdbx_description
1 polymer ?
#
loop_
_entity_poly.entity_id
_entity_poly.type
_entity_poly.pdbx_seq_one_letter_code
_entity_poly.pdbx_strand_id
1 'polypeptide(L)'
;MKLPTSSLFLIPALCLFAPPAAFSQESVEEQARALLEQHKAALVVVTVKGMLEAKTSGDPLPARDQQRRTLGVTIGDDGMVVVSNAAIDASVGLEGQQAQLDDEVVTIKSAKTVFSEVEISYGDSALLHGKVVRQDAEADVAFILPDSSEAKAIDKTFDKVDFSQFAASAQAADRVAGLSRSSAVYGYMPTVVMGRITGVYKGDRTFFVTDAGTAQGIPVFTLDGKPVGLTVVRIVDGKPSGVLGTLSAGSIQVMANLAREASN
;
A
#
# COMPACT_ATOMS: atom_id res chain seq x y z
N MET A 1 -68.67 -62.86 29.89
CA MET A 1 -68.10 -61.51 30.15
C MET A 1 -66.90 -61.39 29.27
N LYS A 2 -66.99 -60.64 28.11
CA LYS A 2 -65.91 -60.48 27.16
C LYS A 2 -65.35 -59.07 27.35
N LEU A 3 -64.04 -58.96 27.57
CA LEU A 3 -63.28 -57.71 27.63
C LEU A 3 -62.89 -57.27 26.18
N PRO A 4 -62.94 -55.98 25.86
CA PRO A 4 -62.52 -55.52 24.54
C PRO A 4 -61.01 -55.22 24.55
N THR A 5 -60.36 -55.73 23.50
CA THR A 5 -58.96 -55.46 23.17
C THR A 5 -58.83 -54.08 22.55
N SER A 6 -58.14 -53.18 23.26
CA SER A 6 -57.79 -51.84 22.72
C SER A 6 -56.49 -51.96 21.92
N SER A 7 -56.59 -51.73 20.61
CA SER A 7 -55.43 -51.66 19.69
C SER A 7 -54.82 -50.26 19.80
N LEU A 8 -53.57 -50.20 20.30
CA LEU A 8 -52.75 -48.98 20.35
C LEU A 8 -52.08 -48.77 18.97
N PHE A 9 -52.52 -47.78 18.21
CA PHE A 9 -51.86 -47.36 16.99
C PHE A 9 -50.63 -46.52 17.35
N LEU A 10 -49.43 -47.06 17.12
CA LEU A 10 -48.19 -46.31 17.21
C LEU A 10 -47.97 -45.56 15.91
N ILE A 11 -48.07 -44.23 15.90
CA ILE A 11 -47.74 -43.38 14.76
C ILE A 11 -46.22 -43.06 14.85
N PRO A 12 -45.38 -43.49 13.89
CA PRO A 12 -43.97 -43.13 13.85
C PRO A 12 -43.84 -41.65 13.47
N ALA A 13 -43.35 -40.82 14.42
CA ALA A 13 -42.96 -39.44 14.13
C ALA A 13 -41.74 -39.44 13.19
N LEU A 14 -41.98 -39.16 11.92
CA LEU A 14 -40.96 -38.97 10.91
C LEU A 14 -40.30 -37.60 11.15
N CYS A 15 -39.21 -37.56 11.93
CA CYS A 15 -38.37 -36.36 12.04
C CYS A 15 -37.68 -36.10 10.70
N LEU A 16 -38.24 -35.16 9.93
CA LEU A 16 -37.57 -34.58 8.79
C LEU A 16 -36.35 -33.76 9.29
N PHE A 17 -35.18 -34.39 9.35
CA PHE A 17 -33.92 -33.64 9.45
C PHE A 17 -33.72 -32.87 8.13
N ALA A 18 -34.12 -31.63 8.10
CA ALA A 18 -33.64 -30.66 7.08
C ALA A 18 -32.10 -30.58 7.21
N PRO A 19 -31.32 -30.87 6.16
CA PRO A 19 -29.90 -30.67 6.24
C PRO A 19 -29.65 -29.18 6.58
N PRO A 20 -28.72 -28.85 7.50
CA PRO A 20 -28.35 -27.48 7.74
C PRO A 20 -27.91 -26.89 6.39
N ALA A 21 -28.47 -25.74 6.01
CA ALA A 21 -28.02 -24.99 4.87
C ALA A 21 -26.50 -24.81 5.04
N ALA A 22 -25.72 -25.50 4.22
CA ALA A 22 -24.30 -25.33 4.17
C ALA A 22 -24.07 -23.90 3.66
N PHE A 23 -23.86 -22.95 4.58
CA PHE A 23 -23.25 -21.68 4.23
C PHE A 23 -21.89 -22.01 3.66
N SER A 24 -21.74 -21.98 2.34
CA SER A 24 -20.44 -22.12 1.70
C SER A 24 -19.62 -20.91 2.18
N GLN A 25 -18.71 -21.17 3.10
CA GLN A 25 -17.73 -20.16 3.49
C GLN A 25 -16.89 -19.88 2.23
N GLU A 26 -16.92 -18.63 1.78
CA GLU A 26 -16.13 -18.19 0.62
C GLU A 26 -14.66 -18.56 0.82
N SER A 27 -14.04 -19.14 -0.21
CA SER A 27 -12.65 -19.56 -0.11
C SER A 27 -11.73 -18.35 0.06
N VAL A 28 -10.57 -18.55 0.65
CA VAL A 28 -9.56 -17.50 0.83
C VAL A 28 -9.16 -16.89 -0.52
N GLU A 29 -9.10 -17.73 -1.55
CA GLU A 29 -8.77 -17.33 -2.92
C GLU A 29 -9.87 -16.49 -3.56
N GLU A 30 -11.13 -16.77 -3.27
CA GLU A 30 -12.27 -15.97 -3.72
C GLU A 30 -12.28 -14.60 -3.04
N GLN A 31 -12.07 -14.55 -1.73
CA GLN A 31 -11.94 -13.31 -0.97
C GLN A 31 -10.78 -12.43 -1.51
N ALA A 32 -9.62 -13.03 -1.78
CA ALA A 32 -8.47 -12.31 -2.34
C ALA A 32 -8.75 -11.76 -3.76
N ARG A 33 -9.47 -12.52 -4.61
CA ARG A 33 -9.91 -12.05 -5.94
C ARG A 33 -10.92 -10.91 -5.82
N ALA A 34 -11.88 -11.02 -4.92
CA ALA A 34 -12.88 -9.97 -4.68
C ALA A 34 -12.21 -8.67 -4.23
N LEU A 35 -11.22 -8.73 -3.32
CA LEU A 35 -10.41 -7.59 -2.90
C LEU A 35 -9.67 -6.93 -4.08
N LEU A 36 -9.05 -7.75 -4.94
CA LEU A 36 -8.36 -7.23 -6.12
C LEU A 36 -9.35 -6.51 -7.04
N GLU A 37 -10.48 -7.11 -7.35
CA GLU A 37 -11.51 -6.49 -8.21
C GLU A 37 -12.03 -5.18 -7.61
N GLN A 38 -12.25 -5.15 -6.29
CA GLN A 38 -12.73 -3.96 -5.58
C GLN A 38 -11.75 -2.79 -5.62
N HIS A 39 -10.44 -3.07 -5.52
CA HIS A 39 -9.43 -2.02 -5.32
C HIS A 39 -8.46 -1.84 -6.49
N LYS A 40 -8.54 -2.63 -7.57
CA LYS A 40 -7.60 -2.56 -8.69
C LYS A 40 -7.50 -1.18 -9.34
N ALA A 41 -8.58 -0.40 -9.34
CA ALA A 41 -8.61 0.94 -9.91
C ALA A 41 -7.92 1.99 -9.01
N ALA A 42 -7.84 1.73 -7.69
CA ALA A 42 -7.10 2.58 -6.76
C ALA A 42 -5.57 2.33 -6.80
N LEU A 43 -5.11 1.22 -7.41
CA LEU A 43 -3.69 0.95 -7.57
C LEU A 43 -3.14 1.76 -8.74
N VAL A 44 -2.12 2.57 -8.47
CA VAL A 44 -1.52 3.48 -9.46
C VAL A 44 -0.04 3.19 -9.67
N VAL A 45 0.46 3.63 -10.81
CA VAL A 45 1.90 3.68 -11.11
C VAL A 45 2.31 5.13 -11.12
N VAL A 46 3.28 5.48 -10.29
CA VAL A 46 3.83 6.84 -10.21
C VAL A 46 5.21 6.85 -10.87
N THR A 47 5.41 7.77 -11.81
CA THR A 47 6.72 8.06 -12.41
C THR A 47 7.15 9.44 -11.95
N VAL A 48 8.35 9.53 -11.39
CA VAL A 48 8.95 10.82 -11.00
C VAL A 48 10.21 11.06 -11.81
N LYS A 49 10.42 12.30 -12.24
CA LYS A 49 11.65 12.80 -12.84
C LYS A 49 12.19 13.93 -11.96
N GLY A 50 13.49 14.08 -11.91
CA GLY A 50 14.13 15.12 -11.12
C GLY A 50 15.63 15.05 -11.17
N MET A 51 16.28 15.90 -10.40
CA MET A 51 17.72 15.94 -10.24
C MET A 51 18.12 15.54 -8.83
N LEU A 52 19.11 14.65 -8.72
CA LEU A 52 19.78 14.36 -7.47
C LEU A 52 20.97 15.31 -7.34
N GLU A 53 20.94 16.14 -6.31
CA GLU A 53 22.02 17.00 -5.89
C GLU A 53 22.66 16.47 -4.61
N ALA A 54 23.98 16.38 -4.56
CA ALA A 54 24.69 15.93 -3.38
C ALA A 54 25.89 16.84 -3.09
N LYS A 55 26.06 17.21 -1.82
CA LYS A 55 27.23 17.92 -1.31
C LYS A 55 28.12 16.93 -0.59
N THR A 56 29.43 17.06 -0.80
CA THR A 56 30.43 16.17 -0.20
C THR A 56 31.30 16.91 0.83
N SER A 57 32.25 16.18 1.42
CA SER A 57 33.32 16.75 2.24
C SER A 57 34.36 17.54 1.42
N GLY A 58 34.39 17.37 0.10
CA GLY A 58 35.16 18.11 -0.90
C GLY A 58 34.23 18.88 -1.84
N ASP A 59 34.47 18.79 -3.13
CA ASP A 59 33.65 19.42 -4.15
C ASP A 59 32.26 18.76 -4.24
N PRO A 60 31.20 19.53 -4.63
CA PRO A 60 29.88 18.97 -4.86
C PRO A 60 29.94 17.92 -5.99
N LEU A 61 29.17 16.83 -5.82
CA LEU A 61 28.99 15.90 -6.92
C LEU A 61 28.21 16.55 -8.08
N PRO A 62 28.50 16.23 -9.32
CA PRO A 62 27.69 16.68 -10.44
C PRO A 62 26.23 16.25 -10.23
N ALA A 63 25.29 17.16 -10.47
CA ALA A 63 23.88 16.84 -10.41
C ALA A 63 23.56 15.77 -11.47
N ARG A 64 22.69 14.81 -11.08
CA ARG A 64 22.34 13.66 -11.93
C ARG A 64 20.83 13.61 -12.16
N ASP A 65 20.45 13.52 -13.42
CA ASP A 65 19.06 13.25 -13.76
C ASP A 65 18.64 11.89 -13.24
N GLN A 66 17.44 11.85 -12.66
CA GLN A 66 16.83 10.66 -12.10
C GLN A 66 15.43 10.48 -12.68
N GLN A 67 15.14 9.27 -13.07
CA GLN A 67 13.77 8.85 -13.36
C GLN A 67 13.48 7.59 -12.55
N ARG A 68 12.43 7.63 -11.78
CA ARG A 68 12.01 6.51 -10.93
C ARG A 68 10.55 6.19 -11.17
N ARG A 69 10.21 4.93 -11.04
CA ARG A 69 8.84 4.44 -11.14
C ARG A 69 8.53 3.55 -9.97
N THR A 70 7.37 3.76 -9.37
CA THR A 70 6.92 3.00 -8.19
C THR A 70 5.43 2.73 -8.25
N LEU A 71 5.00 1.81 -7.41
CA LEU A 71 3.60 1.57 -7.11
C LEU A 71 3.13 2.54 -6.04
N GLY A 72 1.85 2.87 -6.09
CA GLY A 72 1.17 3.65 -5.07
C GLY A 72 -0.30 3.29 -5.01
N VAL A 73 -0.99 3.90 -4.06
CA VAL A 73 -2.43 3.70 -3.88
C VAL A 73 -3.13 5.04 -3.67
N THR A 74 -4.24 5.23 -4.36
CA THR A 74 -5.12 6.39 -4.18
C THR A 74 -5.89 6.26 -2.87
N ILE A 75 -5.87 7.32 -2.05
CA ILE A 75 -6.41 7.31 -0.67
C ILE A 75 -7.41 8.44 -0.41
N GLY A 76 -7.80 9.21 -1.40
CA GLY A 76 -8.71 10.34 -1.24
C GLY A 76 -9.59 10.58 -2.45
N ASP A 77 -10.73 11.23 -2.22
CA ASP A 77 -11.62 11.71 -3.30
C ASP A 77 -10.98 12.82 -4.13
N ASP A 78 -9.96 13.46 -3.58
CA ASP A 78 -9.07 14.42 -4.24
C ASP A 78 -8.02 13.76 -5.14
N GLY A 79 -8.02 12.43 -5.23
CA GLY A 79 -7.04 11.66 -5.98
C GLY A 79 -5.68 11.54 -5.31
N MET A 80 -5.54 11.96 -4.03
CA MET A 80 -4.28 11.85 -3.31
C MET A 80 -3.73 10.42 -3.35
N VAL A 81 -2.46 10.30 -3.70
CA VAL A 81 -1.73 9.03 -3.78
C VAL A 81 -0.69 8.97 -2.68
N VAL A 82 -0.58 7.81 -2.02
CA VAL A 82 0.53 7.50 -1.12
C VAL A 82 1.48 6.49 -1.78
N VAL A 83 2.78 6.74 -1.64
CA VAL A 83 3.88 5.91 -2.14
C VAL A 83 4.96 5.73 -1.07
N SER A 84 5.88 4.77 -1.24
CA SER A 84 7.12 4.75 -0.45
C SER A 84 8.01 5.94 -0.86
N ASN A 85 8.50 6.69 0.12
CA ASN A 85 9.36 7.85 -0.12
C ASN A 85 10.69 7.43 -0.74
N ALA A 86 11.35 6.39 -0.24
CA ALA A 86 12.60 5.89 -0.78
C ALA A 86 12.47 5.35 -2.21
N ALA A 87 11.26 5.00 -2.65
CA ALA A 87 11.02 4.58 -4.02
C ALA A 87 11.04 5.74 -5.02
N ILE A 88 10.70 6.96 -4.59
CA ILE A 88 10.67 8.16 -5.44
C ILE A 88 11.87 9.09 -5.20
N ASP A 89 12.39 9.16 -3.98
CA ASP A 89 13.46 10.05 -3.60
C ASP A 89 14.82 9.33 -3.61
N ALA A 90 15.65 9.68 -4.58
CA ALA A 90 16.98 9.08 -4.76
C ALA A 90 17.98 9.50 -3.67
N SER A 91 17.69 10.55 -2.90
CA SER A 91 18.57 11.06 -1.86
C SER A 91 18.49 10.28 -0.55
N VAL A 92 17.43 9.51 -0.36
CA VAL A 92 17.20 8.76 0.90
C VAL A 92 18.35 7.81 1.19
N GLY A 93 18.97 8.01 2.35
CA GLY A 93 20.06 7.16 2.87
C GLY A 93 21.42 7.46 2.27
N LEU A 94 21.60 8.47 1.43
CA LEU A 94 22.91 8.82 0.86
C LEU A 94 23.82 9.56 1.85
N GLU A 95 23.26 10.28 2.83
CA GLU A 95 24.06 11.01 3.82
C GLU A 95 24.97 10.06 4.62
N GLY A 96 26.23 10.44 4.72
CA GLY A 96 27.27 9.64 5.37
C GLY A 96 27.83 8.49 4.50
N GLN A 97 27.30 8.27 3.28
CA GLN A 97 27.90 7.31 2.36
C GLN A 97 29.19 7.87 1.74
N GLN A 98 30.07 6.96 1.34
CA GLN A 98 31.26 7.30 0.59
C GLN A 98 30.94 7.23 -0.92
N ALA A 99 31.46 8.20 -1.66
CA ALA A 99 31.42 8.22 -3.13
C ALA A 99 32.86 8.40 -3.64
N GLN A 100 33.14 7.84 -4.79
CA GLN A 100 34.40 8.08 -5.48
C GLN A 100 34.20 9.22 -6.48
N LEU A 101 35.03 10.26 -6.33
CA LEU A 101 35.10 11.39 -7.26
C LEU A 101 36.51 11.44 -7.78
N ASP A 102 36.68 11.12 -9.07
CA ASP A 102 37.99 10.89 -9.68
C ASP A 102 38.80 9.84 -8.88
N ASP A 103 39.97 10.22 -8.35
CA ASP A 103 40.83 9.34 -7.55
C ASP A 103 40.62 9.51 -6.03
N GLU A 104 39.67 10.35 -5.59
CA GLU A 104 39.42 10.65 -4.20
C GLU A 104 38.14 9.99 -3.69
N VAL A 105 38.20 9.49 -2.44
CA VAL A 105 37.01 9.00 -1.71
C VAL A 105 36.45 10.15 -0.86
N VAL A 106 35.28 10.61 -1.22
CA VAL A 106 34.57 11.71 -0.54
C VAL A 106 33.36 11.20 0.22
N THR A 107 33.01 11.85 1.33
CA THR A 107 31.81 11.51 2.09
C THR A 107 30.67 12.46 1.72
N ILE A 108 29.50 11.92 1.40
CA ILE A 108 28.28 12.70 1.14
C ILE A 108 27.79 13.31 2.46
N LYS A 109 27.75 14.65 2.51
CA LYS A 109 27.32 15.42 3.70
C LYS A 109 25.81 15.69 3.69
N SER A 110 25.26 15.90 2.51
CA SER A 110 23.82 16.04 2.31
C SER A 110 23.45 15.68 0.89
N ALA A 111 22.25 15.17 0.70
CA ALA A 111 21.68 14.91 -0.62
C ALA A 111 20.22 15.33 -0.64
N LYS A 112 19.72 15.78 -1.79
CA LYS A 112 18.31 16.08 -2.02
C LYS A 112 17.93 15.71 -3.46
N THR A 113 16.69 15.28 -3.63
CA THR A 113 16.06 15.14 -4.94
C THR A 113 15.18 16.35 -5.21
N VAL A 114 15.44 17.03 -6.34
CA VAL A 114 14.60 18.14 -6.81
C VAL A 114 13.69 17.55 -7.89
N PHE A 115 12.42 17.34 -7.57
CA PHE A 115 11.43 16.82 -8.50
C PHE A 115 11.09 17.87 -9.57
N SER A 116 11.20 17.51 -10.84
CA SER A 116 10.81 18.34 -11.99
C SER A 116 9.47 17.96 -12.58
N GLU A 117 9.10 16.67 -12.47
CA GLU A 117 7.87 16.14 -13.03
C GLU A 117 7.40 14.93 -12.22
N VAL A 118 6.11 14.85 -12.01
CA VAL A 118 5.45 13.70 -11.38
C VAL A 118 4.25 13.32 -12.24
N GLU A 119 4.21 12.09 -12.71
CA GLU A 119 3.12 11.52 -13.49
C GLU A 119 2.45 10.39 -12.70
N ILE A 120 1.13 10.36 -12.69
CA ILE A 120 0.32 9.32 -12.04
C ILE A 120 -0.50 8.62 -13.11
N SER A 121 -0.21 7.33 -13.34
CA SER A 121 -1.00 6.46 -14.22
C SER A 121 -2.03 5.71 -13.39
N TYR A 122 -3.31 6.05 -13.56
CA TYR A 122 -4.43 5.41 -12.88
C TYR A 122 -4.86 4.10 -13.56
N GLY A 123 -5.63 3.28 -12.82
CA GLY A 123 -6.05 1.96 -13.29
C GLY A 123 -6.94 1.94 -14.52
N ASP A 124 -7.57 3.05 -14.83
CA ASP A 124 -8.43 3.29 -16.01
C ASP A 124 -7.65 3.90 -17.20
N SER A 125 -6.33 3.88 -17.14
CA SER A 125 -5.41 4.45 -18.14
C SER A 125 -5.38 5.98 -18.19
N ALA A 126 -6.04 6.67 -17.25
CA ALA A 126 -5.87 8.12 -17.13
C ALA A 126 -4.46 8.43 -16.64
N LEU A 127 -3.82 9.42 -17.29
CA LEU A 127 -2.52 9.95 -16.92
C LEU A 127 -2.70 11.40 -16.48
N LEU A 128 -2.29 11.70 -15.25
CA LEU A 128 -2.34 13.05 -14.69
C LEU A 128 -0.95 13.44 -14.18
N HIS A 129 -0.61 14.71 -14.31
CA HIS A 129 0.51 15.28 -13.58
C HIS A 129 0.14 15.44 -12.11
N GLY A 130 1.15 15.51 -11.26
CA GLY A 130 0.94 15.69 -9.83
C GLY A 130 2.11 16.40 -9.16
N LYS A 131 1.96 16.64 -7.87
CA LYS A 131 2.98 17.27 -7.04
C LYS A 131 3.17 16.49 -5.75
N VAL A 132 4.41 16.24 -5.35
CA VAL A 132 4.74 15.74 -4.01
C VAL A 132 4.42 16.85 -3.02
N VAL A 133 3.44 16.63 -2.15
CA VAL A 133 2.96 17.66 -1.19
C VAL A 133 3.54 17.44 0.20
N ARG A 134 3.93 16.21 0.52
CA ARG A 134 4.55 15.88 1.80
C ARG A 134 5.41 14.63 1.67
N GLN A 135 6.54 14.64 2.35
CA GLN A 135 7.41 13.50 2.55
C GLN A 135 7.63 13.28 4.05
N ASP A 136 7.61 12.03 4.49
CA ASP A 136 8.03 11.60 5.82
C ASP A 136 9.13 10.55 5.65
N ALA A 137 10.38 10.99 5.82
CA ALA A 137 11.54 10.14 5.58
C ALA A 137 11.66 9.00 6.61
N GLU A 138 11.18 9.20 7.84
CA GLU A 138 11.26 8.18 8.90
C GLU A 138 10.22 7.06 8.72
N ALA A 139 9.00 7.45 8.27
CA ALA A 139 7.93 6.52 7.95
C ALA A 139 8.10 5.87 6.57
N ASP A 140 8.99 6.41 5.75
CA ASP A 140 9.17 6.07 4.34
C ASP A 140 7.89 6.22 3.53
N VAL A 141 7.16 7.32 3.69
CA VAL A 141 5.97 7.64 2.89
C VAL A 141 6.07 9.02 2.26
N ALA A 142 5.50 9.15 1.07
CA ALA A 142 5.28 10.42 0.40
C ALA A 142 3.85 10.50 -0.11
N PHE A 143 3.30 11.71 -0.11
CA PHE A 143 1.94 12.02 -0.56
C PHE A 143 2.01 12.89 -1.80
N ILE A 144 1.23 12.53 -2.80
CA ILE A 144 1.20 13.18 -4.11
C ILE A 144 -0.24 13.56 -4.40
N LEU A 145 -0.47 14.82 -4.74
CA LEU A 145 -1.75 15.28 -5.25
C LEU A 145 -1.69 15.42 -6.77
N PRO A 146 -2.70 14.90 -7.50
CA PRO A 146 -2.82 15.16 -8.92
C PRO A 146 -3.16 16.63 -9.19
N ASP A 147 -2.86 17.09 -10.39
CA ASP A 147 -3.31 18.41 -10.86
C ASP A 147 -4.84 18.42 -10.98
N SER A 148 -5.48 19.26 -10.17
CA SER A 148 -6.93 19.34 -10.11
C SER A 148 -7.56 19.91 -11.37
N SER A 149 -6.81 20.69 -12.16
CA SER A 149 -7.30 21.24 -13.44
C SER A 149 -7.33 20.17 -14.52
N GLU A 150 -6.29 19.32 -14.59
CA GLU A 150 -6.25 18.18 -15.49
C GLU A 150 -7.34 17.15 -15.15
N ALA A 151 -7.51 16.84 -13.85
CA ALA A 151 -8.54 15.93 -13.38
C ALA A 151 -9.96 16.41 -13.76
N LYS A 152 -10.24 17.71 -13.56
CA LYS A 152 -11.51 18.33 -13.95
C LYS A 152 -11.72 18.34 -15.47
N ALA A 153 -10.66 18.56 -16.25
CA ALA A 153 -10.76 18.61 -17.72
C ALA A 153 -11.24 17.28 -18.34
N ILE A 154 -11.01 16.16 -17.65
CA ILE A 154 -11.44 14.82 -18.09
C ILE A 154 -12.56 14.22 -17.22
N ASP A 155 -13.19 15.02 -16.37
CA ASP A 155 -14.24 14.60 -15.42
C ASP A 155 -13.83 13.35 -14.60
N LYS A 156 -12.59 13.37 -14.11
CA LYS A 156 -11.98 12.23 -13.39
C LYS A 156 -12.59 12.04 -12.01
N THR A 157 -13.15 10.87 -11.76
CA THR A 157 -13.45 10.35 -10.41
C THR A 157 -12.38 9.38 -9.97
N PHE A 158 -12.08 9.37 -8.68
CA PHE A 158 -10.99 8.57 -8.13
C PHE A 158 -11.52 7.41 -7.29
N ASP A 159 -11.20 6.18 -7.73
CA ASP A 159 -11.31 5.02 -6.86
C ASP A 159 -10.21 5.10 -5.80
N LYS A 160 -10.58 4.80 -4.55
CA LYS A 160 -9.66 4.96 -3.41
C LYS A 160 -9.71 3.76 -2.46
N VAL A 161 -8.65 3.60 -1.68
CA VAL A 161 -8.62 2.80 -0.46
C VAL A 161 -8.87 3.72 0.73
N ASP A 162 -9.92 3.43 1.50
CA ASP A 162 -10.23 4.20 2.70
C ASP A 162 -9.42 3.69 3.91
N PHE A 163 -8.30 4.31 4.18
CA PHE A 163 -7.45 3.97 5.33
C PHE A 163 -8.05 4.34 6.68
N SER A 164 -9.18 5.07 6.72
CA SER A 164 -9.90 5.30 7.98
C SER A 164 -10.60 4.04 8.50
N GLN A 165 -10.91 3.09 7.60
CA GLN A 165 -11.54 1.80 7.90
C GLN A 165 -10.52 0.71 8.24
N PHE A 166 -9.40 1.06 8.87
CA PHE A 166 -8.27 0.16 9.07
C PHE A 166 -8.56 -1.01 10.03
N ALA A 167 -7.77 -2.08 9.85
CA ALA A 167 -7.82 -3.28 10.67
C ALA A 167 -7.16 -3.04 12.06
N ALA A 168 -7.89 -2.42 12.99
CA ALA A 168 -7.37 -2.07 14.32
C ALA A 168 -6.93 -3.29 15.15
N SER A 169 -7.51 -4.47 14.88
CA SER A 169 -7.25 -5.73 15.59
C SER A 169 -6.27 -6.67 14.87
N ALA A 170 -5.63 -6.22 13.78
CA ALA A 170 -4.69 -7.04 13.03
C ALA A 170 -3.53 -7.51 13.90
N GLN A 171 -3.23 -8.81 13.86
CA GLN A 171 -2.24 -9.46 14.71
C GLN A 171 -1.47 -10.55 13.97
N ALA A 172 -0.42 -11.08 14.61
CA ALA A 172 0.36 -12.17 14.06
C ALA A 172 -0.53 -13.42 13.77
N ALA A 173 -0.23 -14.09 12.67
CA ALA A 173 -0.94 -15.22 12.07
C ALA A 173 -2.21 -14.87 11.29
N ASP A 174 -2.72 -13.64 11.33
CA ASP A 174 -3.85 -13.22 10.49
C ASP A 174 -3.48 -13.36 9.01
N ARG A 175 -4.45 -13.86 8.22
CA ARG A 175 -4.32 -13.92 6.77
C ARG A 175 -4.53 -12.55 6.16
N VAL A 176 -3.71 -12.23 5.16
CA VAL A 176 -3.74 -10.93 4.47
C VAL A 176 -3.53 -11.11 2.97
N ALA A 177 -3.94 -10.10 2.21
CA ALA A 177 -3.70 -9.99 0.78
C ALA A 177 -2.98 -8.66 0.48
N GLY A 178 -1.87 -8.73 -0.24
CA GLY A 178 -1.18 -7.58 -0.83
C GLY A 178 -1.66 -7.38 -2.26
N LEU A 179 -2.11 -6.17 -2.61
CA LEU A 179 -2.57 -5.84 -3.94
C LEU A 179 -1.51 -5.04 -4.68
N SER A 180 -1.22 -5.42 -5.91
CA SER A 180 -0.11 -4.86 -6.67
C SER A 180 -0.46 -4.71 -8.15
N ARG A 181 0.49 -4.18 -8.91
CA ARG A 181 0.53 -4.28 -10.38
C ARG A 181 1.79 -4.98 -10.81
N SER A 182 1.69 -5.77 -11.85
CA SER A 182 2.83 -6.43 -12.48
C SER A 182 3.82 -5.40 -13.07
N SER A 183 4.95 -5.87 -13.58
CA SER A 183 5.91 -5.02 -14.30
C SER A 183 5.35 -4.53 -15.65
N ALA A 184 6.03 -3.53 -16.23
CA ALA A 184 5.70 -2.98 -17.55
C ALA A 184 5.65 -4.04 -18.65
N VAL A 185 6.47 -5.10 -18.54
CA VAL A 185 6.48 -6.22 -19.50
C VAL A 185 5.12 -6.93 -19.58
N TYR A 186 4.37 -6.93 -18.48
CA TYR A 186 3.03 -7.50 -18.40
C TYR A 186 1.92 -6.43 -18.40
N GLY A 187 2.25 -5.20 -18.86
CA GLY A 187 1.27 -4.12 -18.99
C GLY A 187 0.69 -3.60 -17.69
N TYR A 188 1.40 -3.74 -16.57
CA TYR A 188 0.93 -3.32 -15.25
C TYR A 188 -0.43 -3.93 -14.84
N MET A 189 -0.73 -5.15 -15.27
CA MET A 189 -1.97 -5.81 -14.86
C MET A 189 -2.06 -5.94 -13.34
N PRO A 190 -3.27 -5.80 -12.75
CA PRO A 190 -3.47 -5.99 -11.32
C PRO A 190 -3.10 -7.40 -10.86
N THR A 191 -2.48 -7.52 -9.71
CA THR A 191 -2.04 -8.79 -9.11
C THR A 191 -2.35 -8.82 -7.62
N VAL A 192 -2.53 -10.01 -7.07
CA VAL A 192 -2.74 -10.24 -5.65
C VAL A 192 -1.75 -11.29 -5.14
N VAL A 193 -1.19 -11.03 -3.96
CA VAL A 193 -0.34 -11.97 -3.24
C VAL A 193 -0.98 -12.24 -1.89
N MET A 194 -1.30 -13.49 -1.61
CA MET A 194 -1.82 -13.91 -0.32
C MET A 194 -0.67 -14.24 0.64
N GLY A 195 -0.87 -13.90 1.90
CA GLY A 195 0.12 -14.15 2.94
C GLY A 195 -0.45 -14.04 4.34
N ARG A 196 0.44 -13.83 5.30
CA ARG A 196 0.10 -13.64 6.71
C ARG A 196 0.86 -12.48 7.32
N ILE A 197 0.33 -11.96 8.41
CA ILE A 197 1.10 -11.13 9.33
C ILE A 197 1.98 -12.08 10.15
N THR A 198 3.29 -11.96 10.03
CA THR A 198 4.26 -12.79 10.75
C THR A 198 4.75 -12.15 12.04
N GLY A 199 4.55 -10.82 12.18
CA GLY A 199 4.90 -10.09 13.39
C GLY A 199 4.28 -8.69 13.42
N VAL A 200 4.21 -8.11 14.63
CA VAL A 200 3.74 -6.74 14.86
C VAL A 200 4.79 -6.01 15.69
N TYR A 201 5.34 -4.96 15.14
CA TYR A 201 6.24 -4.05 15.84
C TYR A 201 5.45 -2.83 16.31
N LYS A 202 5.47 -2.57 17.62
CA LYS A 202 4.83 -1.42 18.26
C LYS A 202 5.91 -0.50 18.83
N GLY A 203 6.21 0.57 18.12
CA GLY A 203 7.07 1.68 18.55
C GLY A 203 6.29 2.97 18.44
N ASP A 204 6.95 4.07 18.08
CA ASP A 204 6.31 5.36 17.81
C ASP A 204 5.28 5.24 16.68
N ARG A 205 5.51 4.33 15.75
CA ARG A 205 4.59 3.91 14.70
C ARG A 205 4.45 2.39 14.72
N THR A 206 3.26 1.91 14.38
CA THR A 206 3.02 0.46 14.26
C THR A 206 3.39 0.01 12.85
N PHE A 207 4.17 -1.09 12.80
CA PHE A 207 4.50 -1.80 11.58
C PHE A 207 4.13 -3.27 11.70
N PHE A 208 3.62 -3.81 10.62
CA PHE A 208 3.39 -5.24 10.48
C PHE A 208 4.49 -5.83 9.59
N VAL A 209 4.99 -6.99 9.98
CA VAL A 209 5.83 -7.82 9.12
C VAL A 209 4.90 -8.79 8.41
N THR A 210 4.85 -8.73 7.09
CA THR A 210 3.95 -9.57 6.28
C THR A 210 4.73 -10.22 5.14
N ASP A 211 4.30 -11.41 4.74
CA ASP A 211 4.81 -12.10 3.55
C ASP A 211 4.01 -11.75 2.27
N ALA A 212 2.91 -10.99 2.41
CA ALA A 212 2.14 -10.44 1.29
C ALA A 212 2.69 -9.12 0.74
N GLY A 213 3.53 -8.41 1.50
CA GLY A 213 4.17 -7.15 1.11
C GLY A 213 5.51 -7.39 0.42
N THR A 214 5.51 -7.78 -0.85
CA THR A 214 6.73 -8.20 -1.57
C THR A 214 7.51 -7.06 -2.22
N ALA A 215 6.94 -5.86 -2.30
CA ALA A 215 7.58 -4.65 -2.82
C ALA A 215 7.04 -3.40 -2.14
N GLN A 216 7.75 -2.28 -2.29
CA GLN A 216 7.32 -0.96 -1.82
C GLN A 216 6.05 -0.49 -2.54
N GLY A 217 5.19 0.24 -1.83
CA GLY A 217 3.96 0.80 -2.39
C GLY A 217 2.79 -0.18 -2.49
N ILE A 218 2.94 -1.42 -1.99
CA ILE A 218 1.87 -2.43 -1.97
C ILE A 218 0.94 -2.19 -0.77
N PRO A 219 -0.35 -1.87 -0.97
CA PRO A 219 -1.32 -1.89 0.10
C PRO A 219 -1.63 -3.33 0.51
N VAL A 220 -1.73 -3.55 1.81
CA VAL A 220 -2.04 -4.84 2.43
C VAL A 220 -3.38 -4.77 3.13
N PHE A 221 -4.21 -5.79 2.93
CA PHE A 221 -5.58 -5.90 3.48
C PHE A 221 -5.75 -7.20 4.26
N THR A 222 -6.62 -7.18 5.24
CA THR A 222 -7.24 -8.41 5.77
C THR A 222 -8.20 -8.99 4.73
N LEU A 223 -8.53 -10.27 4.84
CA LEU A 223 -9.43 -10.91 3.86
C LEU A 223 -10.88 -10.40 3.94
N ASP A 224 -11.28 -9.76 5.05
CA ASP A 224 -12.56 -9.07 5.19
C ASP A 224 -12.54 -7.62 4.63
N GLY A 225 -11.48 -7.23 3.93
CA GLY A 225 -11.40 -5.98 3.16
C GLY A 225 -10.88 -4.76 3.92
N LYS A 226 -10.45 -4.92 5.17
CA LYS A 226 -9.92 -3.77 5.91
C LYS A 226 -8.44 -3.55 5.59
N PRO A 227 -8.02 -2.32 5.29
CA PRO A 227 -6.61 -2.02 5.06
C PRO A 227 -5.79 -2.22 6.34
N VAL A 228 -4.72 -2.99 6.23
CA VAL A 228 -3.68 -3.16 7.26
C VAL A 228 -2.68 -2.01 7.17
N GLY A 229 -2.24 -1.68 5.94
CA GLY A 229 -1.30 -0.60 5.70
C GLY A 229 -0.67 -0.62 4.31
N LEU A 230 0.45 0.08 4.19
CA LEU A 230 1.25 0.17 2.97
C LEU A 230 2.65 -0.40 3.21
N THR A 231 3.14 -1.22 2.29
CA THR A 231 4.50 -1.75 2.36
C THR A 231 5.52 -0.67 2.01
N VAL A 232 6.47 -0.45 2.90
CA VAL A 232 7.52 0.56 2.84
C VAL A 232 8.86 -0.04 3.25
N VAL A 233 9.96 0.65 2.99
CA VAL A 233 11.27 0.28 3.56
C VAL A 233 11.36 0.78 5.00
N ARG A 234 11.86 -0.07 5.88
CA ARG A 234 12.16 0.37 7.25
C ARG A 234 13.38 1.28 7.25
N ILE A 235 13.19 2.48 7.77
CA ILE A 235 14.27 3.44 7.99
C ILE A 235 14.78 3.25 9.43
N VAL A 236 16.07 3.10 9.60
CA VAL A 236 16.75 2.96 10.89
C VAL A 236 17.93 3.93 10.89
N ASP A 237 17.99 4.80 11.88
CA ASP A 237 19.03 5.84 11.99
C ASP A 237 19.18 6.69 10.70
N GLY A 238 18.04 7.05 10.11
CA GLY A 238 17.97 7.86 8.87
C GLY A 238 18.35 7.10 7.59
N LYS A 239 18.59 5.78 7.64
CA LYS A 239 19.01 4.98 6.50
C LYS A 239 18.04 3.84 6.19
N PRO A 240 17.82 3.53 4.90
CA PRO A 240 17.09 2.34 4.51
C PRO A 240 17.78 1.07 5.03
N SER A 241 17.05 0.27 5.80
CA SER A 241 17.58 -0.99 6.36
C SER A 241 17.63 -2.14 5.35
N GLY A 242 17.01 -1.96 4.18
CA GLY A 242 16.79 -3.04 3.21
C GLY A 242 15.67 -4.00 3.60
N VAL A 243 15.01 -3.80 4.74
CA VAL A 243 13.90 -4.63 5.22
C VAL A 243 12.58 -3.93 4.92
N LEU A 244 11.62 -4.67 4.35
CA LEU A 244 10.26 -4.19 4.14
C LEU A 244 9.43 -4.36 5.40
N GLY A 245 8.52 -3.41 5.63
CA GLY A 245 7.50 -3.48 6.66
C GLY A 245 6.22 -2.83 6.16
N THR A 246 5.08 -3.27 6.63
CA THR A 246 3.80 -2.65 6.33
C THR A 246 3.50 -1.60 7.40
N LEU A 247 3.66 -0.32 7.05
CA LEU A 247 3.27 0.79 7.93
C LEU A 247 1.77 0.79 8.11
N SER A 248 1.30 0.90 9.34
CA SER A 248 -0.14 0.79 9.64
C SER A 248 -0.99 1.82 8.90
N ALA A 249 -2.15 1.40 8.44
CA ALA A 249 -3.11 2.26 7.74
C ALA A 249 -3.55 3.46 8.60
N GLY A 250 -3.69 3.28 9.92
CA GLY A 250 -4.00 4.37 10.85
C GLY A 250 -2.89 5.45 10.87
N SER A 251 -1.61 5.05 10.84
CA SER A 251 -0.50 6.01 10.75
C SER A 251 -0.53 6.79 9.42
N ILE A 252 -0.79 6.09 8.32
CA ILE A 252 -0.89 6.71 6.99
C ILE A 252 -2.04 7.71 6.95
N GLN A 253 -3.21 7.37 7.51
CA GLN A 253 -4.38 8.26 7.54
C GLN A 253 -4.08 9.57 8.27
N VAL A 254 -3.40 9.51 9.42
CA VAL A 254 -2.99 10.71 10.17
C VAL A 254 -2.07 11.59 9.32
N MET A 255 -1.05 10.99 8.69
CA MET A 255 -0.10 11.72 7.85
C MET A 255 -0.75 12.29 6.58
N ALA A 256 -1.73 11.60 5.99
CA ALA A 256 -2.49 12.07 4.85
C ALA A 256 -3.31 13.33 5.19
N ASN A 257 -3.92 13.36 6.38
CA ASN A 257 -4.64 14.56 6.84
C ASN A 257 -3.69 15.76 6.98
N LEU A 258 -2.52 15.55 7.59
CA LEU A 258 -1.49 16.59 7.69
C LEU A 258 -0.96 17.05 6.32
N ALA A 259 -0.91 16.14 5.33
CA ALA A 259 -0.51 16.48 3.96
C ALA A 259 -1.55 17.40 3.28
N ARG A 260 -2.85 17.15 3.49
CA ARG A 260 -3.93 18.02 2.97
C ARG A 260 -3.94 19.38 3.61
N GLU A 261 -3.76 19.47 4.94
CA GLU A 261 -3.69 20.75 5.67
C GLU A 261 -2.54 21.63 5.17
N ALA A 262 -1.39 21.03 4.85
CA ALA A 262 -0.23 21.75 4.32
C ALA A 262 -0.37 22.20 2.86
N SER A 263 -1.36 21.66 2.12
CA SER A 263 -1.58 21.92 0.69
C SER A 263 -2.65 22.98 0.43
N ASN A 264 -3.45 23.32 1.45
CA ASN A 264 -4.47 24.37 1.43
C ASN A 264 -3.88 25.71 1.88
#